data_baf8e9d0a43540877139f095159d2abb
#
_entry.id   baf8e9d0a43540877139f095159d2abb
#
_cell.length_a   1.000
_cell.length_b   1.000
_cell.length_c   1.000
_cell.angle_alpha   90.00
_cell.angle_beta   90.00
_cell.angle_gamma   90.00
#
_symmetry.space_group_name_H-M   'P 1'
#
loop_
_entity.id
_entity.type
_entity.pdbx_description
1 polymer ?
#
loop_
_entity_poly.entity_id
_entity_poly.type
_entity_poly.pdbx_seq_one_letter_code
_entity_poly.pdbx_strand_id
1 'polypeptide(L)'
;MEKKTDRRVVKTKHAIFKAFVELLNEKDINQITITDVAKRANINRKTFYNYYSDINDVMEEIENLVVAAFIKNIGTVEFTNMADFLTEIFIKFTETVNHDLEFCYEMTIVKWK
;
A
#
# COMPACT_ATOMS: atom_id res chain seq x y z
N MET A 1 -4.06 -25.79 -4.02
CA MET A 1 -3.31 -25.74 -2.82
C MET A 1 -2.76 -24.35 -2.51
N GLU A 2 -1.90 -23.90 -3.37
CA GLU A 2 -1.33 -22.59 -3.20
C GLU A 2 -2.35 -21.48 -3.26
N LYS A 3 -3.39 -21.70 -4.02
CA LYS A 3 -4.43 -20.69 -4.13
C LYS A 3 -5.07 -20.39 -2.78
N LYS A 4 -5.32 -21.45 -2.02
CA LYS A 4 -5.90 -21.26 -0.71
C LYS A 4 -4.97 -20.49 0.19
N THR A 5 -3.70 -20.86 0.21
CA THR A 5 -2.69 -20.18 1.00
C THR A 5 -2.55 -18.76 0.54
N ASP A 6 -2.54 -18.54 -0.78
CA ASP A 6 -2.40 -17.21 -1.32
C ASP A 6 -3.56 -16.30 -0.92
N ARG A 7 -4.76 -16.86 -0.93
CA ARG A 7 -5.93 -16.10 -0.56
C ARG A 7 -5.85 -15.64 0.88
N ARG A 8 -5.45 -16.54 1.76
CA ARG A 8 -5.34 -16.23 3.17
C ARG A 8 -4.26 -15.19 3.40
N VAL A 9 -3.13 -15.35 2.72
CA VAL A 9 -2.04 -14.39 2.84
C VAL A 9 -2.47 -13.01 2.36
N VAL A 10 -3.11 -12.94 1.22
CA VAL A 10 -3.55 -11.68 0.67
C VAL A 10 -4.52 -10.99 1.62
N LYS A 11 -5.43 -11.76 2.19
CA LYS A 11 -6.41 -11.20 3.10
C LYS A 11 -5.75 -10.63 4.34
N THR A 12 -4.81 -11.37 4.89
CA THR A 12 -4.12 -10.93 6.10
C THR A 12 -3.27 -9.70 5.81
N LYS A 13 -2.55 -9.70 4.70
CA LYS A 13 -1.73 -8.55 4.35
C LYS A 13 -2.59 -7.32 4.08
N HIS A 14 -3.73 -7.52 3.44
CA HIS A 14 -4.64 -6.42 3.20
C HIS A 14 -5.09 -5.79 4.53
N ALA A 15 -5.43 -6.65 5.49
CA ALA A 15 -5.84 -6.15 6.81
C ALA A 15 -4.72 -5.38 7.48
N ILE A 16 -3.48 -5.87 7.36
CA ILE A 16 -2.34 -5.20 7.94
C ILE A 16 -2.12 -3.84 7.27
N PHE A 17 -2.18 -3.79 5.95
CA PHE A 17 -1.98 -2.55 5.22
C PHE A 17 -3.03 -1.52 5.60
N LYS A 18 -4.28 -1.95 5.63
CA LYS A 18 -5.37 -1.05 5.97
C LYS A 18 -5.19 -0.51 7.38
N ALA A 19 -4.87 -1.37 8.32
CA ALA A 19 -4.65 -0.95 9.70
C ALA A 19 -3.50 0.04 9.78
N PHE A 20 -2.43 -0.23 9.07
CA PHE A 20 -1.26 0.63 9.09
C PHE A 20 -1.59 2.02 8.54
N VAL A 21 -2.28 2.07 7.42
CA VAL A 21 -2.63 3.36 6.82
C VAL A 21 -3.56 4.13 7.72
N GLU A 22 -4.51 3.45 8.35
CA GLU A 22 -5.39 4.13 9.30
C GLU A 22 -4.61 4.71 10.47
N LEU A 23 -3.63 3.98 10.95
CA LEU A 23 -2.80 4.47 12.04
C LEU A 23 -1.96 5.67 11.64
N LEU A 24 -1.53 5.70 10.37
CA LEU A 24 -0.80 6.85 9.88
C LEU A 24 -1.62 8.13 9.90
N ASN A 25 -2.93 8.00 9.84
CA ASN A 25 -3.81 9.16 9.98
C ASN A 25 -3.93 9.64 11.41
N GLU A 26 -3.56 8.80 12.36
CA GLU A 26 -3.73 9.12 13.77
C GLU A 26 -2.44 9.54 14.44
N LYS A 27 -1.30 9.05 13.97
CA LYS A 27 -0.03 9.35 14.60
C LYS A 27 1.11 9.16 13.64
N ASP A 28 2.28 9.66 14.04
CA ASP A 28 3.48 9.53 13.22
C ASP A 28 3.91 8.09 13.11
N ILE A 29 4.57 7.79 11.99
CA ILE A 29 5.06 6.44 11.75
C ILE A 29 5.98 5.97 12.88
N ASN A 30 6.74 6.89 13.45
CA ASN A 30 7.66 6.55 14.53
C ASN A 30 6.95 6.10 15.79
N GLN A 31 5.68 6.42 15.92
CA GLN A 31 4.88 6.08 17.09
C GLN A 31 4.01 4.87 16.88
N ILE A 32 3.99 4.34 15.66
CA ILE A 32 3.18 3.17 15.35
C ILE A 32 3.94 1.92 15.75
N THR A 33 3.32 1.08 16.55
CA THR A 33 3.94 -0.16 16.99
C THR A 33 3.29 -1.35 16.31
N ILE A 34 4.00 -2.47 16.35
CA ILE A 34 3.46 -3.71 15.81
C ILE A 34 2.19 -4.09 16.56
N THR A 35 2.16 -3.86 17.87
CA THR A 35 0.97 -4.12 18.66
C THR A 35 -0.21 -3.31 18.15
N ASP A 36 0.02 -2.03 17.84
CA ASP A 36 -1.03 -1.19 17.30
C ASP A 36 -1.60 -1.76 16.01
N VAL A 37 -0.73 -2.15 15.11
CA VAL A 37 -1.16 -2.68 13.82
C VAL A 37 -1.91 -3.99 13.99
N ALA A 38 -1.36 -4.89 14.81
CA ALA A 38 -1.97 -6.18 15.00
C ALA A 38 -3.35 -6.05 15.62
N LYS A 39 -3.49 -5.18 16.59
CA LYS A 39 -4.78 -4.96 17.22
C LYS A 39 -5.79 -4.42 16.22
N ARG A 40 -5.42 -3.43 15.46
CA ARG A 40 -6.34 -2.83 14.51
C ARG A 40 -6.69 -3.79 13.38
N ALA A 41 -5.73 -4.61 12.98
CA ALA A 41 -5.97 -5.61 11.93
C ALA A 41 -6.68 -6.85 12.45
N ASN A 42 -6.88 -6.90 13.76
CA ASN A 42 -7.54 -8.03 14.41
C ASN A 42 -6.79 -9.34 14.22
N ILE A 43 -5.48 -9.28 14.38
CA ILE A 43 -4.61 -10.45 14.34
C ILE A 43 -3.71 -10.40 15.56
N ASN A 44 -3.06 -11.52 15.85
CA ASN A 44 -2.10 -11.49 16.95
C ASN A 44 -0.72 -11.16 16.40
N ARG A 45 0.20 -10.82 17.30
CA ARG A 45 1.54 -10.41 16.90
C ARG A 45 2.28 -11.52 16.18
N LYS A 46 2.04 -12.76 16.57
CA LYS A 46 2.69 -13.88 15.91
C LYS A 46 2.31 -13.92 14.43
N THR A 47 1.05 -13.69 14.13
CA THR A 47 0.60 -13.65 12.75
C THR A 47 1.30 -12.54 11.97
N PHE A 48 1.44 -11.38 12.61
CA PHE A 48 2.16 -10.29 11.98
C PHE A 48 3.58 -10.71 11.62
N TYR A 49 4.27 -11.34 12.57
CA TYR A 49 5.66 -11.73 12.34
C TYR A 49 5.81 -12.84 11.30
N ASN A 50 4.73 -13.53 10.94
CA ASN A 50 4.80 -14.46 9.84
C ASN A 50 5.08 -13.79 8.51
N TYR A 51 4.78 -12.50 8.41
CA TYR A 51 4.89 -11.79 7.14
C TYR A 51 5.87 -10.65 7.16
N TYR A 52 6.08 -10.03 8.31
CA TYR A 52 6.91 -8.83 8.40
C TYR A 52 7.76 -8.87 9.66
N SER A 53 8.97 -8.34 9.56
CA SER A 53 9.85 -8.26 10.72
C SER A 53 9.52 -7.07 11.59
N ASP A 54 9.12 -5.97 10.97
CA ASP A 54 8.80 -4.76 11.73
C ASP A 54 7.95 -3.85 10.87
N ILE A 55 7.68 -2.66 11.40
CA ILE A 55 6.83 -1.69 10.72
C ILE A 55 7.46 -1.22 9.41
N ASN A 56 8.77 -1.11 9.36
CA ASN A 56 9.44 -0.66 8.14
C ASN A 56 9.22 -1.64 7.00
N ASP A 57 9.13 -2.94 7.31
CA ASP A 57 8.86 -3.93 6.28
C ASP A 57 7.48 -3.70 5.65
N VAL A 58 6.50 -3.36 6.48
CA VAL A 58 5.17 -3.07 5.96
C VAL A 58 5.22 -1.88 5.02
N MET A 59 5.89 -0.82 5.47
CA MET A 59 5.99 0.39 4.67
C MET A 59 6.69 0.12 3.34
N GLU A 60 7.75 -0.65 3.40
CA GLU A 60 8.52 -0.96 2.19
C GLU A 60 7.67 -1.73 1.19
N GLU A 61 6.88 -2.68 1.67
CA GLU A 61 6.06 -3.45 0.74
C GLU A 61 4.97 -2.58 0.13
N ILE A 62 4.38 -1.69 0.90
CA ILE A 62 3.39 -0.77 0.36
C ILE A 62 4.03 0.10 -0.72
N GLU A 63 5.21 0.63 -0.45
CA GLU A 63 5.91 1.45 -1.43
C GLU A 63 6.20 0.66 -2.70
N ASN A 64 6.62 -0.59 -2.56
CA ASN A 64 6.91 -1.42 -3.71
C ASN A 64 5.66 -1.67 -4.54
N LEU A 65 4.53 -1.87 -3.89
CA LEU A 65 3.28 -2.07 -4.60
C LEU A 65 2.89 -0.84 -5.41
N VAL A 66 3.04 0.34 -4.79
CA VAL A 66 2.71 1.59 -5.49
C VAL A 66 3.64 1.77 -6.69
N VAL A 67 4.93 1.55 -6.48
CA VAL A 67 5.90 1.72 -7.56
C VAL A 67 5.63 0.72 -8.69
N ALA A 68 5.35 -0.53 -8.35
CA ALA A 68 5.10 -1.55 -9.37
C ALA A 68 3.87 -1.20 -10.20
N ALA A 69 2.81 -0.76 -9.54
CA ALA A 69 1.59 -0.38 -10.25
C ALA A 69 1.83 0.83 -11.13
N PHE A 70 2.61 1.79 -10.63
CA PHE A 70 2.94 2.98 -11.39
C PHE A 70 3.73 2.63 -12.64
N ILE A 71 4.76 1.79 -12.49
CA ILE A 71 5.57 1.39 -13.64
C ILE A 71 4.73 0.66 -14.67
N LYS A 72 3.82 -0.19 -14.20
CA LYS A 72 2.94 -0.92 -15.10
C LYS A 72 2.12 0.03 -15.96
N ASN A 73 1.57 1.06 -15.33
CA ASN A 73 0.74 2.01 -16.05
C ASN A 73 1.56 2.91 -16.97
N ILE A 74 2.74 3.31 -16.51
CA ILE A 74 3.56 4.23 -17.29
C ILE A 74 4.08 3.57 -18.55
N GLY A 75 4.14 2.25 -18.55
CA GLY A 75 4.60 1.53 -19.75
C GLY A 75 3.72 1.70 -20.95
N THR A 76 2.51 2.23 -20.76
CA THR A 76 1.58 2.47 -21.87
C THR A 76 1.59 3.92 -22.34
N VAL A 77 2.44 4.75 -21.75
CA VAL A 77 2.46 6.17 -22.07
C VAL A 77 3.30 6.44 -23.30
N GLU A 78 2.76 7.22 -24.23
CA GLU A 78 3.52 7.73 -25.36
C GLU A 78 3.70 9.22 -25.15
N PHE A 79 4.90 9.71 -25.43
CA PHE A 79 5.17 11.12 -25.20
C PHE A 79 6.08 11.65 -26.30
N THR A 80 5.89 12.91 -26.62
CA THR A 80 6.63 13.57 -27.68
C THR A 80 7.66 14.55 -27.14
N ASN A 81 7.48 15.02 -25.93
CA ASN A 81 8.45 15.92 -25.31
C ASN A 81 8.39 15.78 -23.81
N MET A 82 9.31 16.47 -23.15
CA MET A 82 9.46 16.32 -21.71
C MET A 82 8.23 16.82 -20.95
N ALA A 83 7.63 17.91 -21.42
CA ALA A 83 6.45 18.45 -20.75
C ALA A 83 5.30 17.46 -20.78
N ASP A 84 5.07 16.88 -21.96
CA ASP A 84 4.03 15.86 -22.11
C ASP A 84 4.37 14.65 -21.27
N PHE A 85 5.63 14.25 -21.24
CA PHE A 85 6.08 13.11 -20.47
C PHE A 85 5.76 13.30 -18.99
N LEU A 86 6.12 14.45 -18.44
CA LEU A 86 5.89 14.71 -17.03
C LEU A 86 4.41 14.77 -16.71
N THR A 87 3.63 15.39 -17.59
CA THR A 87 2.19 15.48 -17.40
C THR A 87 1.56 14.11 -17.39
N GLU A 88 1.94 13.27 -18.35
CA GLU A 88 1.38 11.94 -18.43
C GLU A 88 1.79 11.09 -17.23
N ILE A 89 3.03 11.23 -16.79
CA ILE A 89 3.49 10.50 -15.62
C ILE A 89 2.65 10.88 -14.40
N PHE A 90 2.41 12.17 -14.23
CA PHE A 90 1.62 12.64 -13.10
C PHE A 90 0.21 12.08 -13.15
N ILE A 91 -0.40 12.13 -14.34
CA ILE A 91 -1.76 11.62 -14.51
C ILE A 91 -1.80 10.12 -14.24
N LYS A 92 -0.84 9.39 -14.80
CA LYS A 92 -0.80 7.94 -14.62
C LYS A 92 -0.57 7.57 -13.17
N PHE A 93 0.25 8.33 -12.47
CA PHE A 93 0.48 8.06 -11.06
C PHE A 93 -0.83 8.24 -10.28
N THR A 94 -1.54 9.31 -10.56
CA THR A 94 -2.81 9.58 -9.90
C THR A 94 -3.81 8.46 -10.17
N GLU A 95 -3.90 8.03 -11.43
CA GLU A 95 -4.80 6.94 -11.80
C GLU A 95 -4.41 5.64 -11.11
N THR A 96 -3.12 5.39 -11.00
CA THR A 96 -2.64 4.17 -10.37
C THR A 96 -3.10 4.11 -8.91
N VAL A 97 -2.93 5.22 -8.21
CA VAL A 97 -3.36 5.26 -6.81
C VAL A 97 -4.86 5.06 -6.71
N ASN A 98 -5.61 5.65 -7.63
CA ASN A 98 -7.08 5.60 -7.56
C ASN A 98 -7.64 4.24 -7.95
N HIS A 99 -6.99 3.54 -8.88
CA HIS A 99 -7.56 2.32 -9.44
C HIS A 99 -6.94 1.05 -8.92
N ASP A 100 -5.64 0.95 -9.05
CA ASP A 100 -4.96 -0.32 -8.85
C ASP A 100 -4.75 -0.67 -7.39
N LEU A 101 -4.78 0.33 -6.53
CA LEU A 101 -4.61 0.13 -5.10
C LEU A 101 -5.81 0.68 -4.36
N GLU A 102 -6.95 0.10 -4.69
CA GLU A 102 -8.22 0.65 -4.24
C GLU A 102 -8.29 0.81 -2.73
N PHE A 103 -7.87 -0.22 -1.98
CA PHE A 103 -7.95 -0.09 -0.54
C PHE A 103 -6.97 0.96 -0.01
N CYS A 104 -5.82 1.07 -0.64
CA CYS A 104 -4.85 2.11 -0.28
C CYS A 104 -5.37 3.48 -0.68
N TYR A 105 -6.04 3.52 -1.82
CA TYR A 105 -6.62 4.74 -2.30
C TYR A 105 -7.63 5.31 -1.31
N GLU A 106 -8.51 4.47 -0.82
CA GLU A 106 -9.51 4.91 0.14
C GLU A 106 -8.87 5.49 1.38
N MET A 107 -7.83 4.83 1.87
CA MET A 107 -7.12 5.32 3.04
C MET A 107 -6.37 6.60 2.73
N THR A 108 -5.80 6.66 1.54
CA THR A 108 -5.04 7.83 1.13
C THR A 108 -5.93 9.06 0.99
N ILE A 109 -7.13 8.87 0.45
CA ILE A 109 -8.08 9.97 0.32
C ILE A 109 -8.40 10.55 1.69
N VAL A 110 -8.62 9.68 2.67
CA VAL A 110 -8.87 10.13 4.03
C VAL A 110 -7.70 10.95 4.53
N LYS A 111 -6.50 10.46 4.28
CA LYS A 111 -5.30 11.12 4.75
C LYS A 111 -5.10 12.48 4.11
N TRP A 112 -5.38 12.59 2.81
CA TRP A 112 -5.15 13.82 2.07
C TRP A 112 -6.19 14.87 2.31
N LYS A 113 -7.33 14.48 2.81
CA LYS A 113 -8.36 15.45 3.15
C LYS A 113 -8.04 16.17 4.44
#